data_abbd62921bc29cbf91e3907be45cedb3
#
_entry.id   abbd62921bc29cbf91e3907be45cedb3
#
_cell.length_a   1.000
_cell.length_b   1.000
_cell.length_c   1.000
_cell.angle_alpha   90.00
_cell.angle_beta   90.00
_cell.angle_gamma   90.00
#
_symmetry.space_group_name_H-M   'P 1'
#
loop_
_entity.id
_entity.type
_entity.pdbx_description
1 polymer ?
#
loop_
_entity_poly.entity_id
_entity_poly.type
_entity_poly.pdbx_seq_one_letter_code
_entity_poly.pdbx_strand_id
1 'polypeptide(L)'
;MDTEILKIPAVALRGMVILPGMIAHFDISRDRSIRAIEQCMMDSQKIFLSAQKDVEQEEPGADDVYHIGVIAEVKQVIKLQNNIVRILVEGIERAEFSAFAQTDPYLLAEVAPCVLPEEGLSEEAKAAMVRSVQETYSRYQTVNPRAGKELLRQIGTIQDLPKLMDQVANNLPVSYEEKQKILEAMTLTERYEVLMALLLKEIDRKSTRLNSS
;
A
#
# COMPACT_ATOMS: atom_id res chain seq x y z
N MET A 1 19.71 15.94 4.31
CA MET A 1 18.88 15.95 5.54
C MET A 1 18.99 14.56 6.12
N ASP A 2 19.45 14.43 7.36
CA ASP A 2 19.46 13.11 8.02
C ASP A 2 18.01 12.69 8.22
N THR A 3 17.59 11.66 7.49
CA THR A 3 16.25 11.09 7.65
C THR A 3 16.20 10.40 9.01
N GLU A 4 15.28 10.81 9.86
CA GLU A 4 15.11 10.25 11.19
C GLU A 4 14.74 8.77 11.10
N ILE A 5 15.56 7.90 11.69
CA ILE A 5 15.27 6.47 11.78
C ILE A 5 14.32 6.24 12.95
N LEU A 6 13.16 5.70 12.64
CA LEU A 6 12.13 5.33 13.61
C LEU A 6 12.27 3.84 13.95
N LYS A 7 12.02 3.50 15.23
CA LYS A 7 11.89 2.12 15.69
C LYS A 7 10.43 1.86 16.05
N ILE A 8 9.75 1.11 15.23
CA ILE A 8 8.32 0.82 15.41
C ILE A 8 8.02 -0.66 15.27
N PRO A 9 7.00 -1.19 15.98
CA PRO A 9 6.55 -2.56 15.79
C PRO A 9 6.22 -2.84 14.33
N ALA A 10 6.44 -4.07 13.87
CA ALA A 10 6.26 -4.43 12.47
C ALA A 10 5.50 -5.75 12.29
N VAL A 11 4.77 -5.84 11.18
CA VAL A 11 4.11 -7.06 10.73
C VAL A 11 4.47 -7.33 9.27
N ALA A 12 4.95 -8.55 9.01
CA ALA A 12 5.15 -9.06 7.66
C ALA A 12 3.82 -9.59 7.10
N LEU A 13 3.32 -8.98 6.04
CA LEU A 13 2.03 -9.29 5.42
C LEU A 13 2.15 -10.41 4.40
N ARG A 14 1.21 -11.36 4.42
CA ARG A 14 1.13 -12.45 3.43
C ARG A 14 0.20 -12.07 2.28
N GLY A 15 0.74 -11.99 1.06
CA GLY A 15 -0.06 -11.79 -0.16
C GLY A 15 -0.85 -10.49 -0.19
N MET A 16 -0.43 -9.48 0.57
CA MET A 16 -1.09 -8.20 0.70
C MET A 16 -0.07 -7.07 0.77
N VAL A 17 -0.40 -5.95 0.17
CA VAL A 17 0.33 -4.68 0.26
C VAL A 17 -0.65 -3.60 0.70
N ILE A 18 -0.25 -2.82 1.69
CA ILE A 18 -0.95 -1.60 2.10
C ILE A 18 -0.28 -0.42 1.41
N LEU A 19 -1.08 0.47 0.83
CA LEU A 19 -0.63 1.72 0.22
C LEU A 19 -1.04 2.91 1.10
N PRO A 20 -0.40 4.06 0.99
CA PRO A 20 -0.85 5.27 1.66
C PRO A 20 -2.32 5.60 1.34
N GLY A 21 -3.08 6.04 2.34
CA GLY A 21 -4.50 6.31 2.24
C GLY A 21 -5.41 5.08 2.15
N MET A 22 -4.85 3.86 2.15
CA MET A 22 -5.63 2.63 2.16
C MET A 22 -6.14 2.34 3.57
N ILE A 23 -7.45 2.09 3.67
CA ILE A 23 -8.07 1.54 4.88
C ILE A 23 -8.36 0.06 4.60
N ALA A 24 -7.77 -0.81 5.39
CA ALA A 24 -7.92 -2.25 5.22
C ALA A 24 -8.07 -2.96 6.56
N HIS A 25 -8.82 -4.07 6.54
CA HIS A 25 -8.84 -5.01 7.66
C HIS A 25 -8.27 -6.35 7.20
N PHE A 26 -7.53 -6.99 8.07
CA PHE A 26 -6.99 -8.32 7.85
C PHE A 26 -6.78 -9.06 9.17
N ASP A 27 -6.64 -10.36 9.07
CA ASP A 27 -6.50 -11.25 10.21
C ASP A 27 -5.02 -11.64 10.39
N ILE A 28 -4.55 -11.63 11.62
CA ILE A 28 -3.24 -12.12 12.03
C ILE A 28 -3.41 -13.26 13.03
N SER A 29 -2.50 -14.25 12.95
CA SER A 29 -2.50 -15.43 13.83
C SER A 29 -1.11 -15.79 14.37
N ARG A 30 -0.05 -15.20 13.81
CA ARG A 30 1.31 -15.42 14.32
C ARG A 30 1.50 -14.69 15.64
N ASP A 31 2.02 -15.38 16.65
CA ASP A 31 2.25 -14.80 17.98
C ASP A 31 3.09 -13.52 17.94
N ARG A 32 4.16 -13.50 17.14
CA ARG A 32 4.99 -12.29 16.97
C ARG A 32 4.21 -11.10 16.39
N SER A 33 3.30 -11.36 15.45
CA SER A 33 2.46 -10.31 14.87
C SER A 33 1.43 -9.79 15.88
N ILE A 34 0.82 -10.67 16.65
CA ILE A 34 -0.14 -10.31 17.71
C ILE A 34 0.55 -9.45 18.76
N ARG A 35 1.75 -9.84 19.21
CA ARG A 35 2.54 -9.06 20.19
C ARG A 35 2.98 -7.71 19.63
N ALA A 36 3.31 -7.63 18.32
CA ALA A 36 3.62 -6.36 17.67
C ALA A 36 2.43 -5.39 17.72
N ILE A 37 1.22 -5.90 17.44
CA ILE A 37 -0.02 -5.10 17.55
C ILE A 37 -0.29 -4.69 19.01
N GLU A 38 -0.14 -5.59 19.97
CA GLU A 38 -0.34 -5.26 21.39
C GLU A 38 0.63 -4.16 21.84
N GLN A 39 1.90 -4.25 21.46
CA GLN A 39 2.90 -3.20 21.75
C GLN A 39 2.55 -1.87 21.05
N CYS A 40 2.18 -1.95 19.78
CA CYS A 40 1.76 -0.78 18.99
C CYS A 40 0.60 -0.01 19.66
N MET A 41 -0.40 -0.74 20.18
CA MET A 41 -1.55 -0.13 20.86
C MET A 41 -1.22 0.51 22.22
N MET A 42 -0.14 0.06 22.86
CA MET A 42 0.34 0.66 24.13
C MET A 42 1.15 1.94 23.92
N ASP A 43 1.66 2.14 22.69
CA ASP A 43 2.56 3.25 22.36
C ASP A 43 1.87 4.26 21.42
N SER A 44 2.33 4.36 20.19
CA SER A 44 1.94 5.42 19.25
C SER A 44 0.79 5.03 18.31
N GLN A 45 0.29 3.80 18.38
CA GLN A 45 -0.62 3.16 17.42
C GLN A 45 -0.04 3.05 16.01
N LYS A 46 1.24 3.36 15.82
CA LYS A 46 1.94 3.24 14.54
C LYS A 46 2.59 1.87 14.42
N ILE A 47 2.45 1.29 13.24
CA ILE A 47 3.01 0.00 12.89
C ILE A 47 3.62 0.05 11.49
N PHE A 48 4.75 -0.64 11.29
CA PHE A 48 5.32 -0.82 9.96
C PHE A 48 4.76 -2.10 9.33
N LEU A 49 4.23 -1.97 8.12
CA LEU A 49 3.66 -3.04 7.34
C LEU A 49 4.45 -3.22 6.05
N SER A 50 5.06 -4.39 5.87
CA SER A 50 5.72 -4.75 4.62
C SER A 50 5.27 -6.13 4.16
N ALA A 51 5.12 -6.32 2.85
CA ALA A 51 4.75 -7.61 2.29
C ALA A 51 5.94 -8.59 2.35
N GLN A 52 5.62 -9.88 2.56
CA GLN A 52 6.58 -10.96 2.38
C GLN A 52 6.82 -11.20 0.90
N LYS A 53 8.07 -11.52 0.55
CA LYS A 53 8.46 -11.95 -0.81
C LYS A 53 7.94 -13.34 -1.13
N ASP A 54 7.99 -14.24 -0.13
CA ASP A 54 7.45 -15.60 -0.22
C ASP A 54 6.32 -15.76 0.82
N VAL A 55 5.11 -15.99 0.35
CA VAL A 55 3.91 -16.15 1.20
C VAL A 55 3.93 -17.43 2.04
N GLU A 56 4.72 -18.44 1.64
CA GLU A 56 4.85 -19.72 2.37
C GLU A 56 5.83 -19.64 3.55
N GLN A 57 6.66 -18.59 3.61
CA GLN A 57 7.60 -18.40 4.72
C GLN A 57 6.85 -18.13 6.03
N GLU A 58 6.97 -19.04 6.99
CA GLU A 58 6.25 -18.94 8.26
C GLU A 58 6.84 -17.89 9.19
N GLU A 59 8.17 -17.81 9.27
CA GLU A 59 8.91 -16.88 10.11
C GLU A 59 9.84 -16.01 9.27
N PRO A 60 9.31 -14.95 8.63
CA PRO A 60 10.11 -14.08 7.78
C PRO A 60 11.15 -13.31 8.58
N GLY A 61 12.38 -13.29 8.05
CA GLY A 61 13.49 -12.47 8.47
C GLY A 61 13.55 -11.17 7.64
N ALA A 62 14.65 -10.42 7.80
CA ALA A 62 14.84 -9.16 7.10
C ALA A 62 14.92 -9.30 5.57
N ASP A 63 15.51 -10.39 5.08
CA ASP A 63 15.65 -10.65 3.64
C ASP A 63 14.34 -11.14 3.00
N ASP A 64 13.38 -11.60 3.81
CA ASP A 64 12.12 -12.19 3.35
C ASP A 64 11.00 -11.16 3.16
N VAL A 65 11.24 -9.90 3.53
CA VAL A 65 10.29 -8.79 3.36
C VAL A 65 10.78 -7.79 2.32
N TYR A 66 9.85 -7.07 1.69
CA TYR A 66 10.21 -5.96 0.82
C TYR A 66 10.77 -4.79 1.62
N HIS A 67 11.78 -4.10 1.07
CA HIS A 67 12.42 -2.97 1.76
C HIS A 67 11.51 -1.72 1.83
N ILE A 68 10.63 -1.54 0.86
CA ILE A 68 9.65 -0.46 0.90
C ILE A 68 8.33 -1.02 1.43
N GLY A 69 7.90 -0.43 2.52
CA GLY A 69 6.62 -0.72 3.17
C GLY A 69 5.88 0.57 3.51
N VAL A 70 4.96 0.47 4.44
CA VAL A 70 4.11 1.58 4.87
C VAL A 70 4.10 1.67 6.39
N ILE A 71 4.28 2.88 6.91
CA ILE A 71 3.88 3.21 8.26
C ILE A 71 2.36 3.37 8.25
N ALA A 72 1.67 2.58 9.05
CA ALA A 72 0.23 2.60 9.17
C ALA A 72 -0.19 2.90 10.61
N GLU A 73 -1.41 3.39 10.77
CA GLU A 73 -2.05 3.58 12.07
C GLU A 73 -3.07 2.46 12.30
N VAL A 74 -2.99 1.80 13.45
CA VAL A 74 -3.97 0.80 13.87
C VAL A 74 -5.19 1.52 14.45
N LYS A 75 -6.33 1.38 13.77
CA LYS A 75 -7.59 2.04 14.16
C LYS A 75 -8.45 1.16 15.07
N GLN A 76 -8.40 -0.16 14.87
CA GLN A 76 -9.23 -1.10 15.65
C GLN A 76 -8.55 -2.47 15.73
N VAL A 77 -8.71 -3.12 16.88
CA VAL A 77 -8.25 -4.48 17.14
C VAL A 77 -9.40 -5.30 17.71
N ILE A 78 -9.72 -6.42 17.08
CA ILE A 78 -10.80 -7.34 17.51
C ILE A 78 -10.20 -8.73 17.71
N LYS A 79 -10.26 -9.24 18.92
CA LYS A 79 -9.86 -10.62 19.22
C LYS A 79 -10.98 -11.58 18.79
N LEU A 80 -10.65 -12.52 17.92
CA LEU A 80 -11.53 -13.57 17.43
C LEU A 80 -11.20 -14.91 18.14
N GLN A 81 -11.92 -15.97 17.77
CA GLN A 81 -11.63 -17.31 18.25
C GLN A 81 -10.34 -17.86 17.64
N ASN A 82 -9.77 -18.90 18.25
CA ASN A 82 -8.56 -19.61 17.77
C ASN A 82 -7.30 -18.74 17.62
N ASN A 83 -7.07 -17.83 18.56
CA ASN A 83 -5.91 -16.94 18.57
C ASN A 83 -5.77 -16.08 17.29
N ILE A 84 -6.89 -15.78 16.64
CA ILE A 84 -6.94 -14.88 15.49
C ILE A 84 -7.28 -13.48 15.98
N VAL A 85 -6.55 -12.49 15.48
CA VAL A 85 -6.81 -11.08 15.77
C VAL A 85 -7.07 -10.37 14.45
N ARG A 86 -8.23 -9.73 14.34
CA ARG A 86 -8.58 -8.85 13.21
C ARG A 86 -8.19 -7.44 13.54
N ILE A 87 -7.46 -6.82 12.63
CA ILE A 87 -7.05 -5.43 12.77
C ILE A 87 -7.60 -4.59 11.61
N LEU A 88 -7.94 -3.35 11.93
CA LEU A 88 -8.24 -2.30 10.96
C LEU A 88 -7.09 -1.30 10.98
N VAL A 89 -6.52 -1.04 9.82
CA VAL A 89 -5.38 -0.11 9.65
C VAL A 89 -5.67 0.94 8.59
N GLU A 90 -5.03 2.09 8.74
CA GLU A 90 -4.92 3.11 7.70
C GLU A 90 -3.46 3.31 7.33
N GLY A 91 -3.11 3.11 6.06
CA GLY A 91 -1.77 3.41 5.55
C GLY A 91 -1.53 4.92 5.57
N ILE A 92 -0.44 5.37 6.18
CA ILE A 92 -0.13 6.79 6.32
C ILE A 92 0.89 7.23 5.28
N GLU A 93 2.09 6.64 5.31
CA GLU A 93 3.20 7.05 4.46
C GLU A 93 4.12 5.89 4.12
N ARG A 94 4.81 6.01 2.99
CA ARG A 94 5.86 5.08 2.60
C ARG A 94 7.05 5.18 3.54
N ALA A 95 7.66 4.04 3.84
CA ALA A 95 8.89 4.00 4.61
C ALA A 95 9.84 2.93 4.07
N GLU A 96 11.13 3.25 4.12
CA GLU A 96 12.21 2.33 3.79
C GLU A 96 12.63 1.56 5.05
N PHE A 97 12.64 0.24 4.94
CA PHE A 97 13.07 -0.68 5.97
C PHE A 97 14.58 -0.92 5.88
N SER A 98 15.28 -0.76 6.98
CA SER A 98 16.72 -1.00 7.07
C SER A 98 17.04 -2.35 7.73
N ALA A 99 16.45 -2.63 8.89
CA ALA A 99 16.71 -3.84 9.65
C ALA A 99 15.61 -4.09 10.70
N PHE A 100 15.60 -5.31 11.25
CA PHE A 100 14.90 -5.56 12.50
C PHE A 100 15.86 -5.32 13.69
N ALA A 101 15.58 -4.30 14.48
CA ALA A 101 16.28 -4.05 15.74
C ALA A 101 16.00 -5.17 16.77
N GLN A 102 14.87 -5.87 16.62
CA GLN A 102 14.44 -6.97 17.47
C GLN A 102 13.57 -7.92 16.64
N THR A 103 13.68 -9.22 16.90
CA THR A 103 12.89 -10.27 16.26
C THR A 103 12.02 -11.06 17.23
N ASP A 104 12.34 -11.01 18.52
CA ASP A 104 11.61 -11.67 19.61
C ASP A 104 11.44 -10.69 20.79
N PRO A 105 10.27 -10.59 21.43
CA PRO A 105 9.04 -11.35 21.26
C PRO A 105 8.16 -10.89 20.07
N TYR A 106 8.50 -9.80 19.41
CA TYR A 106 7.85 -9.26 18.20
C TYR A 106 8.89 -8.60 17.30
N LEU A 107 8.53 -8.38 16.05
CA LEU A 107 9.38 -7.65 15.12
C LEU A 107 9.35 -6.15 15.43
N LEU A 108 10.51 -5.56 15.69
CA LEU A 108 10.72 -4.12 15.82
C LEU A 108 11.57 -3.66 14.64
N ALA A 109 10.98 -2.91 13.73
CA ALA A 109 11.65 -2.45 12.53
C ALA A 109 12.33 -1.09 12.72
N GLU A 110 13.52 -0.94 12.15
CA GLU A 110 14.17 0.33 11.89
C GLU A 110 13.75 0.80 10.51
N VAL A 111 13.03 1.91 10.45
CA VAL A 111 12.46 2.45 9.21
C VAL A 111 12.69 3.94 9.11
N ALA A 112 12.78 4.43 7.88
CA ALA A 112 12.87 5.85 7.58
C ALA A 112 11.70 6.25 6.64
N PRO A 113 10.90 7.29 6.97
CA PRO A 113 9.90 7.81 6.07
C PRO A 113 10.51 8.19 4.71
N CYS A 114 9.88 7.76 3.62
CA CYS A 114 10.34 8.06 2.28
C CYS A 114 9.96 9.48 1.90
N VAL A 115 10.96 10.28 1.52
CA VAL A 115 10.74 11.61 0.96
C VAL A 115 10.75 11.51 -0.55
N LEU A 116 9.70 12.01 -1.21
CA LEU A 116 9.66 12.07 -2.67
C LEU A 116 10.75 13.04 -3.16
N PRO A 117 11.63 12.60 -4.08
CA PRO A 117 12.62 13.49 -4.66
C PRO A 117 11.95 14.57 -5.51
N GLU A 118 12.56 15.76 -5.55
CA GLU A 118 12.14 16.81 -6.46
C GLU A 118 12.55 16.43 -7.90
N GLU A 119 11.54 16.30 -8.79
CA GLU A 119 11.75 15.89 -10.19
C GLU A 119 11.77 17.09 -11.17
N GLY A 120 11.58 18.30 -10.68
CA GLY A 120 11.48 19.49 -11.53
C GLY A 120 10.26 19.51 -12.46
N LEU A 121 9.23 18.71 -12.16
CA LEU A 121 7.97 18.72 -12.91
C LEU A 121 7.24 20.05 -12.72
N SER A 122 6.85 20.67 -13.85
CA SER A 122 6.03 21.89 -13.79
C SER A 122 4.62 21.56 -13.29
N GLU A 123 3.93 22.57 -12.77
CA GLU A 123 2.53 22.42 -12.33
C GLU A 123 1.60 22.04 -13.49
N GLU A 124 1.90 22.51 -14.70
CA GLU A 124 1.16 22.14 -15.92
C GLU A 124 1.37 20.65 -16.25
N ALA A 125 2.59 20.13 -16.09
CA ALA A 125 2.90 18.72 -16.29
C ALA A 125 2.16 17.83 -15.26
N LYS A 126 2.21 18.20 -13.97
CA LYS A 126 1.45 17.50 -12.91
C LYS A 126 -0.05 17.54 -13.19
N ALA A 127 -0.60 18.67 -13.58
CA ALA A 127 -2.02 18.81 -13.93
C ALA A 127 -2.40 17.95 -15.16
N ALA A 128 -1.51 17.81 -16.14
CA ALA A 128 -1.72 16.93 -17.28
C ALA A 128 -1.73 15.44 -16.85
N MET A 129 -0.82 15.05 -15.97
CA MET A 129 -0.79 13.69 -15.38
C MET A 129 -2.07 13.40 -14.59
N VAL A 130 -2.55 14.35 -13.77
CA VAL A 130 -3.82 14.21 -13.04
C VAL A 130 -4.97 13.93 -14.00
N ARG A 131 -5.13 14.75 -15.05
CA ARG A 131 -6.19 14.54 -16.05
C ARG A 131 -6.08 13.18 -16.72
N SER A 132 -4.88 12.79 -17.13
CA SER A 132 -4.64 11.51 -17.80
C SER A 132 -5.00 10.31 -16.90
N VAL A 133 -4.65 10.34 -15.61
CA VAL A 133 -5.04 9.29 -14.66
C VAL A 133 -6.56 9.23 -14.49
N GLN A 134 -7.22 10.38 -14.31
CA GLN A 134 -8.67 10.47 -14.15
C GLN A 134 -9.43 9.96 -15.39
N GLU A 135 -9.01 10.37 -16.58
CA GLU A 135 -9.60 9.91 -17.84
C GLU A 135 -9.41 8.41 -18.05
N THR A 136 -8.21 7.88 -17.79
CA THR A 136 -7.92 6.46 -17.94
C THR A 136 -8.69 5.63 -16.91
N TYR A 137 -8.80 6.11 -15.67
CA TYR A 137 -9.64 5.45 -14.66
C TYR A 137 -11.13 5.47 -15.03
N SER A 138 -11.62 6.55 -15.61
CA SER A 138 -12.98 6.62 -16.13
C SER A 138 -13.22 5.57 -17.23
N ARG A 139 -12.28 5.38 -18.16
CA ARG A 139 -12.33 4.30 -19.16
C ARG A 139 -12.31 2.92 -18.50
N TYR A 140 -11.46 2.70 -17.50
CA TYR A 140 -11.45 1.44 -16.73
C TYR A 140 -12.82 1.15 -16.11
N GLN A 141 -13.50 2.15 -15.58
CA GLN A 141 -14.84 1.98 -15.03
C GLN A 141 -15.88 1.56 -16.06
N THR A 142 -15.81 2.02 -17.30
CA THR A 142 -16.77 1.61 -18.35
C THR A 142 -16.70 0.10 -18.65
N VAL A 143 -15.53 -0.51 -18.51
CA VAL A 143 -15.31 -1.95 -18.68
C VAL A 143 -15.38 -2.75 -17.37
N ASN A 144 -15.53 -2.06 -16.23
CA ASN A 144 -15.67 -2.66 -14.91
C ASN A 144 -16.81 -2.01 -14.10
N PRO A 145 -18.09 -2.29 -14.41
CA PRO A 145 -19.25 -1.65 -13.79
C PRO A 145 -19.37 -1.86 -12.27
N ARG A 146 -18.60 -2.82 -11.71
CA ARG A 146 -18.58 -3.10 -10.26
C ARG A 146 -17.87 -2.04 -9.44
N ALA A 147 -17.00 -1.24 -10.06
CA ALA A 147 -16.41 -0.08 -9.41
C ALA A 147 -17.50 1.02 -9.30
N GLY A 148 -17.93 1.34 -8.10
CA GLY A 148 -19.09 2.21 -7.84
C GLY A 148 -18.94 3.63 -8.41
N LYS A 149 -20.07 4.24 -8.84
CA LYS A 149 -20.09 5.62 -9.36
C LYS A 149 -19.56 6.65 -8.35
N GLU A 150 -19.71 6.38 -7.07
CA GLU A 150 -19.24 7.25 -6.00
C GLU A 150 -17.71 7.34 -5.98
N LEU A 151 -17.04 6.20 -6.15
CA LEU A 151 -15.57 6.17 -6.22
C LEU A 151 -15.04 6.94 -7.46
N LEU A 152 -15.72 6.81 -8.61
CA LEU A 152 -15.38 7.61 -9.80
C LEU A 152 -15.48 9.10 -9.52
N ARG A 153 -16.55 9.54 -8.84
CA ARG A 153 -16.74 10.94 -8.47
C ARG A 153 -15.62 11.41 -7.53
N GLN A 154 -15.30 10.62 -6.51
CA GLN A 154 -14.21 10.94 -5.57
C GLN A 154 -12.86 11.09 -6.28
N ILE A 155 -12.50 10.13 -7.14
CA ILE A 155 -11.25 10.18 -7.93
C ILE A 155 -11.24 11.42 -8.84
N GLY A 156 -12.36 11.77 -9.46
CA GLY A 156 -12.48 12.96 -10.31
C GLY A 156 -12.27 14.30 -9.60
N THR A 157 -12.34 14.34 -8.27
CA THR A 157 -12.14 15.57 -7.48
C THR A 157 -10.72 15.74 -6.95
N ILE A 158 -9.88 14.68 -6.98
CA ILE A 158 -8.53 14.72 -6.43
C ILE A 158 -7.59 15.44 -7.39
N GLN A 159 -6.99 16.55 -6.96
CA GLN A 159 -6.02 17.34 -7.74
C GLN A 159 -4.57 17.07 -7.32
N ASP A 160 -4.34 16.53 -6.14
CA ASP A 160 -3.02 16.13 -5.66
C ASP A 160 -2.59 14.83 -6.35
N LEU A 161 -1.55 14.89 -7.18
CA LEU A 161 -1.12 13.78 -8.02
C LEU A 161 -0.68 12.54 -7.20
N PRO A 162 0.18 12.66 -6.16
CA PRO A 162 0.54 11.51 -5.33
C PRO A 162 -0.69 10.82 -4.72
N LYS A 163 -1.58 11.59 -4.12
CA LYS A 163 -2.81 11.10 -3.50
C LYS A 163 -3.75 10.45 -4.51
N LEU A 164 -3.88 11.04 -5.69
CA LEU A 164 -4.71 10.49 -6.78
C LEU A 164 -4.19 9.12 -7.19
N MET A 165 -2.87 9.00 -7.42
CA MET A 165 -2.25 7.74 -7.84
C MET A 165 -2.41 6.64 -6.79
N ASP A 166 -2.20 6.95 -5.51
CA ASP A 166 -2.38 6.00 -4.43
C ASP A 166 -3.87 5.60 -4.29
N GLN A 167 -4.81 6.54 -4.42
CA GLN A 167 -6.24 6.25 -4.37
C GLN A 167 -6.71 5.35 -5.53
N VAL A 168 -6.22 5.59 -6.72
CA VAL A 168 -6.51 4.72 -7.88
C VAL A 168 -5.92 3.33 -7.66
N ALA A 169 -4.65 3.23 -7.26
CA ALA A 169 -3.96 1.96 -7.01
C ALA A 169 -4.63 1.12 -5.92
N ASN A 170 -5.15 1.75 -4.85
CA ASN A 170 -5.90 1.09 -3.79
C ASN A 170 -7.12 0.32 -4.32
N ASN A 171 -7.75 0.86 -5.36
CA ASN A 171 -8.99 0.33 -5.92
C ASN A 171 -8.79 -0.55 -7.17
N LEU A 172 -7.54 -0.83 -7.57
CA LEU A 172 -7.26 -1.76 -8.65
C LEU A 172 -7.20 -3.21 -8.13
N PRO A 173 -7.89 -4.15 -8.78
CA PRO A 173 -7.87 -5.57 -8.44
C PRO A 173 -6.64 -6.28 -9.04
N VAL A 174 -5.47 -5.77 -8.77
CA VAL A 174 -4.18 -6.31 -9.21
C VAL A 174 -3.53 -7.14 -8.10
N SER A 175 -2.54 -7.95 -8.44
CA SER A 175 -1.82 -8.77 -7.47
C SER A 175 -1.04 -7.92 -6.46
N TYR A 176 -0.64 -8.53 -5.34
CA TYR A 176 0.13 -7.79 -4.33
C TYR A 176 1.52 -7.41 -4.85
N GLU A 177 2.13 -8.21 -5.72
CA GLU A 177 3.41 -7.88 -6.37
C GLU A 177 3.28 -6.67 -7.30
N GLU A 178 2.15 -6.55 -8.00
CA GLU A 178 1.87 -5.37 -8.84
C GLU A 178 1.64 -4.12 -7.98
N LYS A 179 0.94 -4.25 -6.84
CA LYS A 179 0.81 -3.15 -5.87
C LYS A 179 2.15 -2.77 -5.23
N GLN A 180 3.01 -3.75 -4.97
CA GLN A 180 4.35 -3.51 -4.45
C GLN A 180 5.19 -2.66 -5.40
N LYS A 181 5.10 -2.90 -6.73
CA LYS A 181 5.78 -2.05 -7.73
C LYS A 181 5.34 -0.59 -7.66
N ILE A 182 4.04 -0.33 -7.42
CA ILE A 182 3.54 1.04 -7.23
C ILE A 182 4.09 1.64 -5.93
N LEU A 183 4.18 0.83 -4.87
CA LEU A 183 4.71 1.27 -3.58
C LEU A 183 6.19 1.63 -3.69
N GLU A 184 6.98 0.84 -4.43
CA GLU A 184 8.42 1.01 -4.64
C GLU A 184 8.78 2.14 -5.62
N ALA A 185 7.82 2.60 -6.44
CA ALA A 185 8.03 3.74 -7.34
C ALA A 185 8.19 5.04 -6.54
N MET A 186 9.45 5.49 -6.40
CA MET A 186 9.81 6.57 -5.49
C MET A 186 9.71 7.95 -6.11
N THR A 187 9.60 8.06 -7.45
CA THR A 187 9.34 9.32 -8.13
C THR A 187 7.89 9.40 -8.60
N LEU A 188 7.38 10.61 -8.81
CA LEU A 188 6.03 10.81 -9.37
C LEU A 188 5.92 10.27 -10.78
N THR A 189 6.98 10.45 -11.59
CA THR A 189 7.05 9.95 -12.97
C THR A 189 7.00 8.43 -13.02
N GLU A 190 7.86 7.75 -12.25
CA GLU A 190 7.88 6.28 -12.19
C GLU A 190 6.53 5.72 -11.72
N ARG A 191 5.96 6.32 -10.65
CA ARG A 191 4.67 5.89 -10.11
C ARG A 191 3.56 6.07 -11.12
N TYR A 192 3.55 7.19 -11.85
CA TYR A 192 2.61 7.44 -12.93
C TYR A 192 2.73 6.39 -14.04
N GLU A 193 3.95 6.10 -14.51
CA GLU A 193 4.19 5.11 -15.56
C GLU A 193 3.74 3.71 -15.16
N VAL A 194 4.10 3.26 -13.95
CA VAL A 194 3.69 1.95 -13.41
C VAL A 194 2.17 1.87 -13.29
N LEU A 195 1.54 2.90 -12.72
CA LEU A 195 0.09 2.92 -12.54
C LEU A 195 -0.67 2.92 -13.88
N MET A 196 -0.23 3.75 -14.83
CA MET A 196 -0.84 3.82 -16.16
C MET A 196 -0.72 2.51 -16.92
N ALA A 197 0.44 1.85 -16.86
CA ALA A 197 0.63 0.53 -17.45
C ALA A 197 -0.33 -0.52 -16.87
N LEU A 198 -0.52 -0.52 -15.55
CA LEU A 198 -1.45 -1.42 -14.87
C LEU A 198 -2.91 -1.12 -15.22
N LEU A 199 -3.31 0.15 -15.26
CA LEU A 199 -4.66 0.54 -15.67
C LEU A 199 -4.97 0.08 -17.09
N LEU A 200 -4.08 0.32 -18.04
CA LEU A 200 -4.26 -0.09 -19.42
C LEU A 200 -4.33 -1.61 -19.56
N LYS A 201 -3.45 -2.34 -18.88
CA LYS A 201 -3.49 -3.81 -18.82
C LYS A 201 -4.84 -4.33 -18.30
N GLU A 202 -5.38 -3.72 -17.25
CA GLU A 202 -6.67 -4.12 -16.70
C GLU A 202 -7.85 -3.77 -17.64
N ILE A 203 -7.78 -2.64 -18.33
CA ILE A 203 -8.77 -2.28 -19.38
C ILE A 203 -8.77 -3.34 -20.47
N ASP A 204 -7.62 -3.69 -21.02
CA ASP A 204 -7.49 -4.68 -22.09
C ASP A 204 -7.98 -6.06 -21.64
N ARG A 205 -7.59 -6.50 -20.45
CA ARG A 205 -8.03 -7.77 -19.86
C ARG A 205 -9.56 -7.86 -19.70
N LYS A 206 -10.19 -6.77 -19.26
CA LYS A 206 -11.65 -6.71 -19.09
C LYS A 206 -12.38 -6.63 -20.42
N SER A 207 -11.89 -5.82 -21.36
CA SER A 207 -12.48 -5.68 -22.71
C SER A 207 -12.46 -7.02 -23.47
N THR A 208 -11.35 -7.77 -23.39
CA THR A 208 -11.24 -9.09 -24.02
C THR A 208 -12.25 -10.08 -23.45
N ARG A 209 -12.49 -10.08 -22.14
CA ARG A 209 -13.50 -10.95 -21.51
C ARG A 209 -14.92 -10.59 -21.91
N LEU A 210 -15.24 -9.30 -22.04
CA LEU A 210 -16.57 -8.84 -22.47
C LEU A 210 -16.86 -9.24 -23.93
N ASN A 211 -15.85 -9.26 -24.80
CA ASN A 211 -15.99 -9.66 -26.21
C ASN A 211 -16.03 -11.19 -26.40
N SER A 212 -15.69 -11.97 -25.38
CA SER A 212 -15.63 -13.44 -25.43
C SER A 212 -16.82 -14.11 -24.73
N SER A 213 -17.76 -13.34 -24.20
CA SER A 213 -19.00 -13.76 -23.53
C SER A 213 -20.22 -13.43 -24.38
#